data_f0f1155a9c64140fc0ee0ac7933b3d42
#
_entry.id   f0f1155a9c64140fc0ee0ac7933b3d42
#
_cell.length_a   1.000
_cell.length_b   1.000
_cell.length_c   1.000
_cell.angle_alpha   90.00
_cell.angle_beta   90.00
_cell.angle_gamma   90.00
#
_symmetry.space_group_name_H-M   'P 1'
#
loop_
_entity.id
_entity.type
_entity.pdbx_description
1 polymer ?
#
loop_
_entity_poly.entity_id
_entity_poly.type
_entity_poly.pdbx_seq_one_letter_code
_entity_poly.pdbx_strand_id
1 'polypeptide(L)'
;MIDRIYDTFIDEEDLRVCDMTIKKIADEMNAGSYSSREFIYKMGEYLDKNGKQDSFVHAAFKKEVPIFCPAFSDSSAGFGLVFHQTEKKENSISIDSVKDFRELTQIKVKAEDTGILMIG
;
A
#
# COMPACT_ATOMS: atom_id res chain seq x y z
N MET A 1 -18.24 -0.57 16.95
CA MET A 1 -17.30 -0.63 18.11
C MET A 1 -16.22 0.41 17.85
N ILE A 2 -15.67 1.01 18.89
CA ILE A 2 -14.64 2.05 18.75
C ILE A 2 -13.38 1.55 19.44
N ASP A 3 -12.28 1.48 18.72
CA ASP A 3 -10.95 1.22 19.27
C ASP A 3 -10.21 2.54 19.50
N ARG A 4 -9.21 2.54 20.35
CA ARG A 4 -8.42 3.76 20.62
C ARG A 4 -6.97 3.46 20.94
N ILE A 5 -6.13 4.41 20.54
CA ILE A 5 -4.73 4.53 20.98
C ILE A 5 -4.64 5.83 21.78
N TYR A 6 -4.55 5.72 23.10
CA TYR A 6 -4.54 6.85 24.03
C TYR A 6 -5.81 7.73 23.89
N ASP A 7 -5.72 8.89 23.24
CA ASP A 7 -6.82 9.82 22.98
C ASP A 7 -7.30 9.83 21.52
N THR A 8 -6.72 8.99 20.69
CA THR A 8 -7.08 8.83 19.27
C THR A 8 -8.03 7.66 19.09
N PHE A 9 -9.20 7.93 18.53
CA PHE A 9 -10.25 6.93 18.30
C PHE A 9 -10.27 6.51 16.86
N ILE A 10 -10.51 5.20 16.65
CA ILE A 10 -10.73 4.60 15.33
C ILE A 10 -12.08 3.94 15.33
N ASP A 11 -12.93 4.25 14.34
CA ASP A 11 -14.16 3.51 14.10
C ASP A 11 -13.84 2.19 13.40
N GLU A 12 -14.21 1.09 14.02
CA GLU A 12 -13.96 -0.26 13.47
C GLU A 12 -14.68 -0.49 12.14
N GLU A 13 -15.83 0.13 11.91
CA GLU A 13 -16.54 -0.01 10.65
C GLU A 13 -15.82 0.74 9.53
N ASP A 14 -15.28 1.93 9.82
CA ASP A 14 -14.44 2.67 8.86
C ASP A 14 -13.16 1.90 8.54
N LEU A 15 -12.54 1.27 9.54
CA LEU A 15 -11.37 0.42 9.34
C LEU A 15 -11.71 -0.78 8.43
N ARG A 16 -12.85 -1.43 8.67
CA ARG A 16 -13.34 -2.53 7.83
C ARG A 16 -13.58 -2.08 6.39
N VAL A 17 -14.14 -0.89 6.18
CA VAL A 17 -14.33 -0.30 4.85
C VAL A 17 -12.98 -0.10 4.15
N CYS A 18 -11.96 0.35 4.87
CA CYS A 18 -10.59 0.46 4.34
C CYS A 18 -10.04 -0.90 3.91
N ASP A 19 -10.13 -1.93 4.76
CA ASP A 19 -9.65 -3.28 4.46
C ASP A 19 -10.34 -3.86 3.21
N MET A 20 -11.66 -3.70 3.11
CA MET A 20 -12.43 -4.16 1.95
C MET A 20 -12.09 -3.36 0.68
N THR A 21 -11.71 -2.10 0.81
CA THR A 21 -11.22 -1.28 -0.32
C THR A 21 -9.86 -1.78 -0.80
N ILE A 22 -8.95 -2.09 0.10
CA ILE A 22 -7.66 -2.70 -0.23
C ILE A 22 -7.85 -4.05 -0.95
N LYS A 23 -8.73 -4.89 -0.39
CA LYS A 23 -9.12 -6.16 -1.03
C LYS A 23 -9.62 -5.94 -2.47
N LYS A 24 -10.53 -4.98 -2.67
CA LYS A 24 -11.09 -4.66 -3.98
C LYS A 24 -10.00 -4.25 -4.97
N ILE A 25 -9.06 -3.39 -4.56
CA ILE A 25 -7.93 -2.98 -5.41
C ILE A 25 -7.12 -4.21 -5.84
N ALA A 26 -6.82 -5.10 -4.89
CA ALA A 26 -6.09 -6.33 -5.17
C ALA A 26 -6.87 -7.28 -6.11
N ASP A 27 -8.19 -7.39 -5.92
CA ASP A 27 -9.07 -8.24 -6.76
C ASP A 27 -9.10 -7.79 -8.22
N GLU A 28 -8.91 -6.51 -8.49
CA GLU A 28 -8.87 -5.92 -9.84
C GLU A 28 -7.50 -6.05 -10.52
N MET A 29 -6.46 -6.46 -9.78
CA MET A 29 -5.12 -6.66 -10.33
C MET A 29 -4.96 -8.07 -10.91
N ASN A 30 -4.10 -8.19 -11.91
CA ASN A 30 -3.72 -9.50 -12.44
C ASN A 30 -2.93 -10.29 -11.40
N ALA A 31 -3.18 -11.60 -11.31
CA ALA A 31 -2.43 -12.48 -10.44
C ALA A 31 -0.91 -12.36 -10.69
N GLY A 32 -0.14 -12.35 -9.63
CA GLY A 32 1.32 -12.24 -9.72
C GLY A 32 1.95 -11.64 -8.47
N SER A 33 3.25 -11.43 -8.57
CA SER A 33 4.08 -10.89 -7.50
C SER A 33 4.40 -9.42 -7.78
N TYR A 34 4.09 -8.57 -6.82
CA TYR A 34 4.25 -7.11 -6.92
C TYR A 34 5.13 -6.60 -5.80
N SER A 35 5.89 -5.52 -6.06
CA SER A 35 6.49 -4.76 -4.98
C SER A 35 5.42 -3.99 -4.20
N SER A 36 5.71 -3.62 -2.96
CA SER A 36 4.82 -2.73 -2.21
C SER A 36 4.64 -1.40 -2.93
N ARG A 37 5.69 -0.89 -3.58
CA ARG A 37 5.62 0.31 -4.42
C ARG A 37 4.57 0.21 -5.51
N GLU A 38 4.55 -0.89 -6.25
CA GLU A 38 3.56 -1.11 -7.32
C GLU A 38 2.14 -1.17 -6.77
N PHE A 39 1.95 -1.83 -5.64
CA PHE A 39 0.64 -1.92 -5.01
C PHE A 39 0.17 -0.57 -4.45
N ILE A 40 1.05 0.18 -3.77
CA ILE A 40 0.74 1.52 -3.25
C ILE A 40 0.44 2.49 -4.40
N TYR A 41 1.12 2.36 -5.53
CA TYR A 41 0.79 3.11 -6.75
C TYR A 41 -0.66 2.83 -7.22
N LYS A 42 -1.08 1.57 -7.18
CA LYS A 42 -2.48 1.18 -7.50
C LYS A 42 -3.49 1.73 -6.49
N MET A 43 -3.12 1.82 -5.22
CA MET A 43 -3.94 2.51 -4.22
C MET A 43 -4.10 4.00 -4.57
N GLY A 44 -3.03 4.66 -4.96
CA GLY A 44 -3.07 6.07 -5.41
C GLY A 44 -3.94 6.27 -6.64
N GLU A 45 -3.83 5.38 -7.63
CA GLU A 45 -4.68 5.37 -8.84
C GLU A 45 -6.17 5.22 -8.48
N TYR A 46 -6.49 4.33 -7.54
CA TYR A 46 -7.85 4.14 -7.06
C TYR A 46 -8.39 5.40 -6.38
N LEU A 47 -7.59 6.05 -5.54
CA LEU A 47 -7.97 7.30 -4.87
C LEU A 47 -8.23 8.42 -5.88
N ASP A 48 -7.41 8.55 -6.91
CA ASP A 48 -7.58 9.54 -7.99
C ASP A 48 -8.91 9.32 -8.73
N LYS A 49 -9.20 8.10 -9.14
CA LYS A 49 -10.43 7.73 -9.83
C LYS A 49 -11.71 7.95 -9.01
N ASN A 50 -11.61 7.86 -7.68
CA ASN A 50 -12.74 8.02 -6.76
C ASN A 50 -12.81 9.40 -6.10
N GLY A 51 -12.02 10.36 -6.57
CA GLY A 51 -12.05 11.74 -6.09
C GLY A 51 -11.55 11.93 -4.65
N LYS A 52 -10.77 11.01 -4.12
CA LYS A 52 -10.18 11.05 -2.77
C LYS A 52 -8.78 11.66 -2.82
N GLN A 53 -8.69 12.97 -2.67
CA GLN A 53 -7.47 13.72 -2.97
C GLN A 53 -6.64 14.14 -1.74
N ASP A 54 -7.13 13.93 -0.52
CA ASP A 54 -6.51 14.43 0.70
C ASP A 54 -5.60 13.38 1.38
N SER A 55 -4.73 12.71 0.60
CA SER A 55 -3.77 11.77 1.17
C SER A 55 -2.41 11.87 0.52
N PHE A 56 -1.36 11.53 1.31
CA PHE A 56 0.00 11.49 0.77
C PHE A 56 0.16 10.39 -0.30
N VAL A 57 -0.60 9.31 -0.24
CA VAL A 57 -0.60 8.24 -1.25
C VAL A 57 -1.10 8.77 -2.59
N HIS A 58 -2.20 9.55 -2.59
CA HIS A 58 -2.69 10.21 -3.79
C HIS A 58 -1.69 11.24 -4.33
N ALA A 59 -1.12 12.07 -3.44
CA ALA A 59 -0.13 13.07 -3.84
C ALA A 59 1.12 12.43 -4.47
N ALA A 60 1.61 11.33 -3.88
CA ALA A 60 2.72 10.57 -4.43
C ALA A 60 2.39 9.95 -5.80
N PHE A 61 1.19 9.40 -5.97
CA PHE A 61 0.71 8.93 -7.27
C PHE A 61 0.75 10.04 -8.34
N LYS A 62 0.19 11.22 -8.04
CA LYS A 62 0.15 12.36 -8.97
C LYS A 62 1.54 12.88 -9.33
N LYS A 63 2.50 12.77 -8.44
CA LYS A 63 3.88 13.26 -8.61
C LYS A 63 4.86 12.15 -8.99
N GLU A 64 4.39 10.93 -9.17
CA GLU A 64 5.22 9.75 -9.49
C GLU A 64 6.33 9.51 -8.47
N VAL A 65 6.07 9.83 -7.19
CA VAL A 65 6.99 9.58 -6.08
C VAL A 65 6.79 8.16 -5.56
N PRO A 66 7.81 7.31 -5.57
CA PRO A 66 7.70 5.94 -5.07
C PRO A 66 7.54 5.90 -3.55
N ILE A 67 6.63 5.06 -3.08
CA ILE A 67 6.45 4.72 -1.66
C ILE A 67 6.75 3.25 -1.49
N PHE A 68 7.60 2.91 -0.52
CA PHE A 68 7.93 1.54 -0.15
C PHE A 68 7.46 1.25 1.27
N CYS A 69 6.89 0.06 1.47
CA CYS A 69 6.52 -0.48 2.77
C CYS A 69 7.20 -1.84 2.96
N PRO A 70 8.37 -1.90 3.63
CA PRO A 70 9.21 -3.11 3.67
C PRO A 70 8.54 -4.32 4.33
N ALA A 71 7.64 -4.10 5.29
CA ALA A 71 6.88 -5.14 5.99
C ALA A 71 5.38 -4.97 5.73
N PHE A 72 4.98 -5.05 4.48
CA PHE A 72 3.60 -4.77 4.05
C PHE A 72 2.55 -5.64 4.75
N SER A 73 2.87 -6.90 5.02
CA SER A 73 1.98 -7.83 5.73
C SER A 73 1.69 -7.41 7.18
N ASP A 74 2.59 -6.64 7.79
CA ASP A 74 2.47 -6.12 9.16
C ASP A 74 1.81 -4.71 9.18
N SER A 75 1.47 -4.17 8.03
CA SER A 75 0.72 -2.93 7.91
C SER A 75 -0.79 -3.17 8.01
N SER A 76 -1.55 -2.12 8.34
CA SER A 76 -3.01 -2.18 8.34
C SER A 76 -3.58 -2.68 7.01
N ALA A 77 -2.97 -2.32 5.88
CA ALA A 77 -3.38 -2.78 4.56
C ALA A 77 -3.19 -4.30 4.35
N GLY A 78 -2.36 -4.95 5.17
CA GLY A 78 -2.14 -6.39 5.12
C GLY A 78 -3.42 -7.21 5.31
N PHE A 79 -4.35 -6.76 6.14
CA PHE A 79 -5.63 -7.44 6.34
C PHE A 79 -6.47 -7.52 5.06
N GLY A 80 -6.51 -6.46 4.27
CA GLY A 80 -7.19 -6.47 2.97
C GLY A 80 -6.61 -7.52 2.02
N LEU A 81 -5.29 -7.69 2.02
CA LEU A 81 -4.62 -8.72 1.21
C LEU A 81 -4.88 -10.14 1.72
N VAL A 82 -5.01 -10.34 3.03
CA VAL A 82 -5.39 -11.65 3.60
C VAL A 82 -6.77 -12.05 3.09
N PHE A 83 -7.75 -11.16 3.13
CA PHE A 83 -9.07 -11.41 2.57
C PHE A 83 -9.02 -11.73 1.08
N HIS A 84 -8.24 -10.96 0.30
CA HIS A 84 -8.04 -11.18 -1.12
C HIS A 84 -7.48 -12.59 -1.39
N GLN A 85 -6.39 -12.98 -0.74
CA GLN A 85 -5.75 -14.29 -0.94
C GLN A 85 -6.64 -15.46 -0.49
N THR A 86 -7.43 -15.27 0.57
CA THR A 86 -8.36 -16.28 1.06
C THR A 86 -9.44 -16.61 0.02
N GLU A 87 -9.94 -15.60 -0.70
CA GLU A 87 -10.97 -15.78 -1.72
C GLU A 87 -10.41 -16.18 -3.08
N LYS A 88 -9.33 -15.54 -3.53
CA LYS A 88 -8.76 -15.76 -4.88
C LYS A 88 -7.81 -16.95 -4.98
N LYS A 89 -7.29 -17.45 -3.85
CA LYS A 89 -6.38 -18.61 -3.80
C LYS A 89 -5.23 -18.49 -4.82
N GLU A 90 -5.22 -19.38 -5.83
CA GLU A 90 -4.16 -19.45 -6.84
C GLU A 90 -4.13 -18.24 -7.79
N ASN A 91 -5.23 -17.52 -7.93
CA ASN A 91 -5.33 -16.31 -8.77
C ASN A 91 -5.16 -15.02 -7.97
N SER A 92 -4.37 -15.07 -6.91
CA SER A 92 -4.11 -13.93 -6.04
C SER A 92 -2.86 -13.16 -6.44
N ILE A 93 -2.77 -11.93 -5.92
CA ILE A 93 -1.51 -11.18 -5.90
C ILE A 93 -0.73 -11.51 -4.63
N SER A 94 0.57 -11.32 -4.67
CA SER A 94 1.46 -11.33 -3.51
C SER A 94 2.36 -10.10 -3.50
N ILE A 95 2.81 -9.69 -2.32
CA ILE A 95 3.79 -8.62 -2.17
C ILE A 95 5.16 -9.24 -1.94
N ASP A 96 6.10 -8.88 -2.79
CA ASP A 96 7.47 -9.39 -2.80
C ASP A 96 8.43 -8.37 -2.17
N SER A 97 8.85 -8.64 -0.94
CA SER A 97 9.77 -7.76 -0.19
C SER A 97 11.19 -7.73 -0.80
N VAL A 98 11.61 -8.80 -1.46
CA VAL A 98 12.91 -8.84 -2.17
C VAL A 98 12.86 -7.94 -3.40
N LYS A 99 11.75 -7.94 -4.11
CA LYS A 99 11.52 -7.01 -5.22
C LYS A 99 11.55 -5.55 -4.77
N ASP A 100 10.95 -5.23 -3.62
CA ASP A 100 11.03 -3.91 -3.00
C ASP A 100 12.47 -3.47 -2.76
N PHE A 101 13.26 -4.34 -2.13
CA PHE A 101 14.66 -4.04 -1.83
C PHE A 101 15.49 -3.85 -3.11
N ARG A 102 15.24 -4.65 -4.13
CA ARG A 102 15.88 -4.51 -5.44
C ARG A 102 15.54 -3.16 -6.09
N GLU A 103 14.28 -2.77 -6.11
CA GLU A 103 13.84 -1.50 -6.69
C GLU A 103 14.44 -0.29 -5.94
N LEU A 104 14.45 -0.32 -4.61
CA LEU A 104 15.06 0.72 -3.78
C LEU A 104 16.57 0.82 -4.04
N THR A 105 17.25 -0.31 -4.16
CA THR A 105 18.68 -0.37 -4.50
C THR A 105 18.94 0.24 -5.88
N GLN A 106 18.09 -0.04 -6.86
CA GLN A 106 18.21 0.54 -8.21
C GLN A 106 18.07 2.06 -8.20
N ILE A 107 17.16 2.60 -7.40
CA ILE A 107 17.02 4.05 -7.20
C ILE A 107 18.30 4.63 -6.63
N LYS A 108 18.86 3.99 -5.60
CA LYS A 108 20.11 4.44 -4.95
C LYS A 108 21.32 4.40 -5.91
N VAL A 109 21.41 3.36 -6.71
CA VAL A 109 22.51 3.21 -7.70
C VAL A 109 22.44 4.29 -8.80
N LYS A 110 21.24 4.69 -9.20
CA LYS A 110 21.04 5.71 -10.24
C LYS A 110 21.16 7.15 -9.72
N ALA A 111 21.01 7.36 -8.42
CA ALA A 111 21.09 8.69 -7.82
C ALA A 111 22.53 9.17 -7.76
N GLU A 112 22.79 10.39 -8.26
CA GLU A 112 24.10 11.06 -8.12
C GLU A 112 24.34 11.44 -6.66
N ASP A 113 23.35 12.13 -6.05
CA ASP A 113 23.36 12.53 -4.64
C ASP A 113 22.16 11.94 -3.90
N THR A 114 22.33 11.67 -2.62
CA THR A 114 21.25 11.14 -1.78
C THR A 114 21.24 11.87 -0.44
N GLY A 115 20.08 12.43 -0.11
CA GLY A 115 19.75 12.94 1.23
C GLY A 115 18.78 12.02 1.95
N ILE A 116 18.73 12.09 3.27
CA ILE A 116 17.76 11.40 4.09
C ILE A 116 17.11 12.38 5.07
N LEU A 117 15.77 12.31 5.16
CA LEU A 117 14.98 12.97 6.19
C LEU A 117 14.29 11.89 7.01
N MET A 118 14.55 11.86 8.31
CA MET A 118 13.91 10.90 9.22
C MET A 118 12.84 11.60 10.05
N ILE A 119 11.64 10.99 10.11
CA ILE A 119 10.49 11.47 10.88
C ILE A 119 10.01 10.35 11.79
N GLY A 120 9.91 10.66 13.09
CA GLY A 120 9.52 9.68 14.09
C GLY A 120 10.61 9.15 14.96
#